data_d3a5f07205239b7b1ff2570e881e7bad
#
_entry.id   d3a5f07205239b7b1ff2570e881e7bad
#
_cell.length_a   1.000
_cell.length_b   1.000
_cell.length_c   1.000
_cell.angle_alpha   90.00
_cell.angle_beta   90.00
_cell.angle_gamma   90.00
#
_symmetry.space_group_name_H-M   'P 1'
#
loop_
_entity.id
_entity.type
_entity.pdbx_description
1 polymer ?
#
loop_
_entity_poly.entity_id
_entity_poly.type
_entity_poly.pdbx_seq_one_letter_code
_entity_poly.pdbx_strand_id
1 'polypeptide(L)'
;MKHLIFSGWLCVVSALVLAPAALAQGQRKLGEAASLQAVEIKGDPIPGGKVTAVIKVQLEKGFHTHSNKPSEPQFIGTVLTVDPAPGVRVGAVGYPAGKSEKVAGLDKPLSVYQGEFELSVPLGLTAAAKFPLTIPATLRYQACQGAQCYAPQKLKIEIKLESKP
;
A
#
# COMPACT_ATOMS: atom_id res chain seq x y z
N MET A 1 -51.67 -16.43 69.97
CA MET A 1 -51.59 -15.51 68.79
C MET A 1 -50.15 -15.52 68.34
N LYS A 2 -49.84 -16.24 67.23
CA LYS A 2 -48.49 -16.49 66.73
C LYS A 2 -48.29 -15.63 65.45
N HIS A 3 -47.36 -14.66 65.55
CA HIS A 3 -46.95 -13.85 64.38
C HIS A 3 -45.80 -14.56 63.68
N LEU A 4 -46.05 -15.03 62.43
CA LEU A 4 -45.02 -15.51 61.54
C LEU A 4 -44.43 -14.32 60.76
N ILE A 5 -43.13 -14.12 60.94
CA ILE A 5 -42.35 -13.13 60.16
C ILE A 5 -41.77 -13.86 58.97
N PHE A 6 -42.24 -13.52 57.78
CA PHE A 6 -41.68 -14.02 56.50
C PHE A 6 -40.54 -13.09 56.08
N SER A 7 -39.32 -13.62 56.14
CA SER A 7 -38.12 -12.92 55.70
C SER A 7 -37.92 -13.21 54.20
N GLY A 8 -38.26 -12.25 53.33
CA GLY A 8 -38.07 -12.36 51.90
C GLY A 8 -36.60 -12.03 51.52
N TRP A 9 -35.86 -13.01 51.05
CA TRP A 9 -34.55 -12.84 50.45
C TRP A 9 -34.70 -12.34 49.00
N LEU A 10 -34.29 -11.12 48.76
CA LEU A 10 -34.20 -10.53 47.43
C LEU A 10 -32.89 -10.99 46.77
N CYS A 11 -32.95 -11.96 45.87
CA CYS A 11 -31.82 -12.32 45.00
C CYS A 11 -31.68 -11.25 43.91
N VAL A 12 -30.70 -10.38 44.03
CA VAL A 12 -30.28 -9.47 42.97
C VAL A 12 -29.43 -10.25 41.97
N VAL A 13 -30.01 -10.62 40.84
CA VAL A 13 -29.29 -11.20 39.69
C VAL A 13 -28.66 -10.05 38.92
N SER A 14 -27.37 -9.81 39.12
CA SER A 14 -26.58 -8.89 38.29
C SER A 14 -26.34 -9.53 36.92
N ALA A 15 -27.11 -9.10 35.90
CA ALA A 15 -26.86 -9.46 34.54
C ALA A 15 -25.63 -8.71 34.02
N LEU A 16 -24.52 -9.44 33.85
CA LEU A 16 -23.29 -8.93 33.24
C LEU A 16 -23.57 -8.81 31.74
N VAL A 17 -23.85 -7.58 31.26
CA VAL A 17 -24.01 -7.28 29.84
C VAL A 17 -22.61 -7.26 29.20
N LEU A 18 -22.21 -8.38 28.57
CA LEU A 18 -21.06 -8.40 27.66
C LEU A 18 -21.43 -7.61 26.39
N ALA A 19 -20.97 -6.37 26.32
CA ALA A 19 -21.02 -5.61 25.07
C ALA A 19 -20.10 -6.28 24.04
N PRO A 20 -20.57 -6.64 22.84
CA PRO A 20 -19.69 -7.11 21.78
C PRO A 20 -18.73 -5.98 21.40
N ALA A 21 -17.43 -6.23 21.50
CA ALA A 21 -16.41 -5.35 20.93
C ALA A 21 -16.62 -5.36 19.41
N ALA A 22 -17.29 -4.33 18.91
CA ALA A 22 -17.38 -4.08 17.48
C ALA A 22 -15.95 -3.83 16.96
N LEU A 23 -15.39 -4.83 16.28
CA LEU A 23 -14.16 -4.67 15.51
C LEU A 23 -14.44 -3.56 14.50
N ALA A 24 -13.85 -2.39 14.71
CA ALA A 24 -13.87 -1.31 13.73
C ALA A 24 -13.07 -1.78 12.51
N GLN A 25 -13.73 -2.50 11.61
CA GLN A 25 -13.23 -2.76 10.27
C GLN A 25 -13.24 -1.41 9.56
N GLY A 26 -12.06 -0.79 9.46
CA GLY A 26 -11.90 0.44 8.71
C GLY A 26 -12.47 0.22 7.31
N GLN A 27 -13.52 0.97 6.97
CA GLN A 27 -14.13 0.91 5.64
C GLN A 27 -13.09 1.34 4.63
N ARG A 28 -12.57 0.39 3.84
CA ARG A 28 -11.70 0.71 2.71
C ARG A 28 -12.45 1.59 1.73
N LYS A 29 -11.79 2.64 1.26
CA LYS A 29 -12.36 3.47 0.21
C LYS A 29 -12.46 2.67 -1.07
N LEU A 30 -13.54 2.89 -1.79
CA LEU A 30 -13.77 2.26 -3.09
C LEU A 30 -12.58 2.56 -4.02
N GLY A 31 -11.92 1.51 -4.57
CA GLY A 31 -10.72 1.65 -5.41
C GLY A 31 -9.38 1.58 -4.66
N GLU A 32 -9.37 1.45 -3.34
CA GLU A 32 -8.15 1.12 -2.57
C GLU A 32 -7.84 -0.37 -2.70
N ALA A 33 -7.27 -0.76 -3.85
CA ALA A 33 -7.00 -2.16 -4.18
C ALA A 33 -5.50 -2.51 -4.14
N ALA A 34 -4.61 -1.55 -3.84
CA ALA A 34 -3.18 -1.79 -3.75
C ALA A 34 -2.69 -1.76 -2.30
N SER A 35 -1.81 -2.69 -1.95
CA SER A 35 -1.12 -2.74 -0.66
C SER A 35 0.39 -2.88 -0.84
N LEU A 36 1.15 -2.25 0.06
CA LEU A 36 2.60 -2.44 0.14
C LEU A 36 2.88 -3.78 0.82
N GLN A 37 3.66 -4.64 0.16
CA GLN A 37 4.10 -5.92 0.73
C GLN A 37 5.46 -5.79 1.40
N ALA A 38 6.43 -5.18 0.69
CA ALA A 38 7.78 -5.01 1.20
C ALA A 38 8.50 -3.84 0.52
N VAL A 39 9.49 -3.30 1.21
CA VAL A 39 10.55 -2.47 0.65
C VAL A 39 11.87 -3.13 1.00
N GLU A 40 12.56 -3.67 0.00
CA GLU A 40 13.86 -4.34 0.15
C GLU A 40 14.97 -3.42 -0.35
N ILE A 41 16.04 -3.29 0.41
CA ILE A 41 17.23 -2.52 0.00
C ILE A 41 18.30 -3.48 -0.51
N LYS A 42 18.65 -3.36 -1.79
CA LYS A 42 19.76 -4.08 -2.42
C LYS A 42 20.99 -3.20 -2.45
N GLY A 43 22.10 -3.70 -1.93
CA GLY A 43 23.35 -2.98 -1.71
C GLY A 43 23.51 -2.49 -0.27
N ASP A 44 24.65 -1.91 0.04
CA ASP A 44 24.96 -1.41 1.38
C ASP A 44 24.76 0.11 1.44
N PRO A 45 23.90 0.60 2.35
CA PRO A 45 23.66 2.03 2.52
C PRO A 45 24.82 2.67 3.29
N ILE A 46 25.84 3.08 2.53
CA ILE A 46 27.00 3.81 3.04
C ILE A 46 27.14 5.17 2.36
N PRO A 47 27.70 6.20 3.02
CA PRO A 47 27.99 7.50 2.39
C PRO A 47 28.85 7.33 1.13
N GLY A 48 28.45 7.98 0.03
CA GLY A 48 29.12 7.84 -1.28
C GLY A 48 28.72 6.59 -2.08
N GLY A 49 27.93 5.68 -1.50
CA GLY A 49 27.52 4.42 -2.11
C GLY A 49 26.31 4.53 -3.05
N LYS A 50 25.87 3.38 -3.53
CA LYS A 50 24.66 3.22 -4.34
C LYS A 50 23.86 2.04 -3.82
N VAL A 51 22.55 2.21 -3.72
CA VAL A 51 21.62 1.13 -3.36
C VAL A 51 20.42 1.17 -4.31
N THR A 52 19.65 0.08 -4.33
CA THR A 52 18.38 0.04 -5.05
C THR A 52 17.30 -0.37 -4.07
N ALA A 53 16.27 0.47 -3.91
CA ALA A 53 15.07 0.08 -3.21
C ALA A 53 14.15 -0.69 -4.16
N VAL A 54 13.78 -1.92 -3.79
CA VAL A 54 12.80 -2.76 -4.49
C VAL A 54 11.50 -2.70 -3.71
N ILE A 55 10.47 -2.17 -4.32
CA ILE A 55 9.15 -1.95 -3.71
C ILE A 55 8.19 -2.99 -4.28
N LYS A 56 7.69 -3.88 -3.43
CA LYS A 56 6.73 -4.93 -3.78
C LYS A 56 5.33 -4.45 -3.47
N VAL A 57 4.48 -4.43 -4.48
CA VAL A 57 3.09 -3.99 -4.39
C VAL A 57 2.18 -5.13 -4.79
N GLN A 58 1.13 -5.37 -3.99
CA GLN A 58 0.08 -6.33 -4.29
C GLN A 58 -1.21 -5.62 -4.63
N LEU A 59 -1.79 -5.97 -5.77
CA LEU A 59 -3.18 -5.65 -6.10
C LEU A 59 -4.11 -6.77 -5.64
N GLU A 60 -5.28 -6.41 -5.14
CA GLU A 60 -6.33 -7.36 -4.77
C GLU A 60 -6.78 -8.18 -6.00
N LYS A 61 -7.19 -9.44 -5.73
CA LYS A 61 -7.67 -10.34 -6.78
C LYS A 61 -8.84 -9.73 -7.56
N GLY A 62 -8.76 -9.78 -8.89
CA GLY A 62 -9.79 -9.25 -9.78
C GLY A 62 -9.59 -7.78 -10.14
N PHE A 63 -8.63 -7.09 -9.50
CA PHE A 63 -8.25 -5.74 -9.88
C PHE A 63 -7.01 -5.71 -10.78
N HIS A 64 -6.97 -4.71 -11.65
CA HIS A 64 -5.79 -4.30 -12.38
C HIS A 64 -5.59 -2.78 -12.28
N THR A 65 -4.41 -2.31 -12.63
CA THR A 65 -4.12 -0.89 -12.84
C THR A 65 -3.38 -0.73 -14.15
N HIS A 66 -3.56 0.38 -14.85
CA HIS A 66 -2.78 0.64 -16.07
C HIS A 66 -1.29 0.69 -15.72
N SER A 67 -0.45 0.13 -16.60
CA SER A 67 1.00 0.18 -16.44
C SER A 67 1.49 1.63 -16.42
N ASN A 68 2.77 1.86 -16.15
CA ASN A 68 3.39 3.19 -16.26
C ASN A 68 3.40 3.73 -17.70
N LYS A 69 3.14 2.85 -18.68
CA LYS A 69 2.95 3.17 -20.10
C LYS A 69 1.60 2.63 -20.56
N PRO A 70 0.50 3.33 -20.25
CA PRO A 70 -0.84 2.87 -20.64
C PRO A 70 -0.97 2.79 -22.18
N SER A 71 -1.86 1.92 -22.64
CA SER A 71 -2.08 1.68 -24.08
C SER A 71 -2.64 2.88 -24.82
N GLU A 72 -3.35 3.76 -24.13
CA GLU A 72 -4.00 4.95 -24.69
C GLU A 72 -3.78 6.15 -23.75
N PRO A 73 -3.66 7.38 -24.27
CA PRO A 73 -3.29 8.57 -23.50
C PRO A 73 -4.36 9.01 -22.47
N GLN A 74 -5.62 8.60 -22.65
CA GLN A 74 -6.71 8.90 -21.71
C GLN A 74 -6.66 8.06 -20.44
N PHE A 75 -5.90 6.97 -20.42
CA PHE A 75 -5.79 6.11 -19.23
C PHE A 75 -4.78 6.66 -18.23
N ILE A 76 -5.12 6.54 -16.95
CA ILE A 76 -4.27 6.99 -15.85
C ILE A 76 -3.23 5.91 -15.54
N GLY A 77 -1.98 6.14 -15.93
CA GLY A 77 -0.86 5.25 -15.65
C GLY A 77 -0.48 5.21 -14.17
N THR A 78 0.11 4.10 -13.76
CA THR A 78 0.72 3.92 -12.44
C THR A 78 2.05 4.66 -12.38
N VAL A 79 2.21 5.57 -11.40
CA VAL A 79 3.40 6.42 -11.26
C VAL A 79 3.88 6.42 -9.82
N LEU A 80 5.15 6.08 -9.61
CA LEU A 80 5.85 6.25 -8.34
C LEU A 80 6.59 7.59 -8.34
N THR A 81 6.30 8.42 -7.35
CA THR A 81 7.06 9.63 -7.05
C THR A 81 7.83 9.39 -5.76
N VAL A 82 9.12 9.69 -5.76
CA VAL A 82 10.00 9.63 -4.58
C VAL A 82 10.35 11.05 -4.20
N ASP A 83 10.12 11.39 -2.94
CA ASP A 83 10.36 12.74 -2.45
C ASP A 83 11.87 13.00 -2.30
N PRO A 84 12.34 14.23 -2.49
CA PRO A 84 13.72 14.59 -2.25
C PRO A 84 14.13 14.32 -0.80
N ALA A 85 15.34 13.80 -0.61
CA ALA A 85 15.92 13.59 0.72
C ALA A 85 17.37 14.09 0.77
N PRO A 86 17.83 14.71 1.89
CA PRO A 86 19.18 15.20 2.02
C PRO A 86 20.23 14.11 1.80
N GLY A 87 21.20 14.38 0.97
CA GLY A 87 22.28 13.40 0.68
C GLY A 87 21.89 12.28 -0.26
N VAL A 88 20.69 12.30 -0.88
CA VAL A 88 20.21 11.26 -1.80
C VAL A 88 19.96 11.83 -3.20
N ARG A 89 20.42 11.10 -4.20
CA ARG A 89 20.08 11.31 -5.61
C ARG A 89 19.20 10.16 -6.08
N VAL A 90 17.95 10.47 -6.43
CA VAL A 90 17.00 9.47 -6.92
C VAL A 90 17.22 9.27 -8.42
N GLY A 91 17.47 8.04 -8.83
CA GLY A 91 17.58 7.65 -10.25
C GLY A 91 16.21 7.41 -10.87
N ALA A 92 16.20 7.03 -12.15
CA ALA A 92 14.97 6.70 -12.86
C ALA A 92 14.30 5.45 -12.24
N VAL A 93 13.02 5.56 -11.97
CA VAL A 93 12.22 4.43 -11.45
C VAL A 93 12.11 3.35 -12.52
N GLY A 94 12.50 2.14 -12.17
CA GLY A 94 12.28 0.95 -12.99
C GLY A 94 10.90 0.36 -12.73
N TYR A 95 10.16 0.12 -13.81
CA TYR A 95 8.83 -0.50 -13.79
C TYR A 95 8.88 -1.85 -14.50
N PRO A 96 8.06 -2.84 -14.08
CA PRO A 96 7.94 -4.09 -14.80
C PRO A 96 7.26 -3.85 -16.16
N ALA A 97 7.41 -4.79 -17.07
CA ALA A 97 6.61 -4.79 -18.31
C ALA A 97 5.13 -4.96 -17.97
N GLY A 98 4.28 -4.14 -18.58
CA GLY A 98 2.83 -4.30 -18.47
C GLY A 98 2.38 -5.60 -19.13
N LYS A 99 1.42 -6.30 -18.49
CA LYS A 99 0.75 -7.46 -19.10
C LYS A 99 -0.32 -6.98 -20.06
N SER A 100 -0.47 -7.68 -21.18
CA SER A 100 -1.53 -7.41 -22.15
C SER A 100 -2.84 -8.05 -21.67
N GLU A 101 -3.88 -7.26 -21.44
CA GLU A 101 -5.19 -7.72 -20.99
C GLU A 101 -6.29 -7.30 -21.96
N LYS A 102 -7.10 -8.26 -22.40
CA LYS A 102 -8.30 -8.00 -23.19
C LYS A 102 -9.47 -7.74 -22.24
N VAL A 103 -10.06 -6.56 -22.34
CA VAL A 103 -11.24 -6.16 -21.59
C VAL A 103 -12.43 -6.09 -22.51
N ALA A 104 -13.56 -6.69 -22.12
CA ALA A 104 -14.77 -6.66 -22.91
C ALA A 104 -15.24 -5.20 -23.16
N GLY A 105 -15.59 -4.90 -24.42
CA GLY A 105 -15.99 -3.56 -24.84
C GLY A 105 -14.84 -2.63 -25.23
N LEU A 106 -13.59 -3.10 -25.23
CA LEU A 106 -12.45 -2.37 -25.73
C LEU A 106 -11.86 -3.06 -26.98
N ASP A 107 -11.56 -2.28 -28.01
CA ASP A 107 -11.04 -2.79 -29.28
C ASP A 107 -9.59 -3.27 -29.17
N LYS A 108 -8.81 -2.65 -28.27
CA LYS A 108 -7.40 -2.93 -28.09
C LYS A 108 -7.12 -3.47 -26.67
N PRO A 109 -6.16 -4.39 -26.52
CA PRO A 109 -5.75 -4.85 -25.22
C PRO A 109 -5.08 -3.72 -24.41
N LEU A 110 -5.29 -3.74 -23.11
CA LEU A 110 -4.69 -2.81 -22.18
C LEU A 110 -3.31 -3.29 -21.72
N SER A 111 -2.42 -2.33 -21.45
CA SER A 111 -1.16 -2.59 -20.76
C SER A 111 -1.37 -2.36 -19.25
N VAL A 112 -1.32 -3.44 -18.46
CA VAL A 112 -1.74 -3.39 -17.02
C VAL A 112 -0.75 -4.09 -16.10
N TYR A 113 -0.84 -3.75 -14.80
CA TYR A 113 -0.30 -4.54 -13.69
C TYR A 113 -1.44 -5.25 -12.98
N GLN A 114 -1.19 -6.50 -12.55
CA GLN A 114 -2.13 -7.36 -11.84
C GLN A 114 -1.38 -8.22 -10.82
N GLY A 115 -2.03 -8.53 -9.70
CA GLY A 115 -1.42 -9.33 -8.64
C GLY A 115 -0.22 -8.60 -8.04
N GLU A 116 0.86 -9.32 -7.81
CA GLU A 116 2.11 -8.74 -7.32
C GLU A 116 2.94 -8.16 -8.47
N PHE A 117 3.53 -6.97 -8.23
CA PHE A 117 4.51 -6.37 -9.13
C PHE A 117 5.55 -5.58 -8.34
N GLU A 118 6.74 -5.43 -8.92
CA GLU A 118 7.89 -4.79 -8.29
C GLU A 118 8.28 -3.51 -9.04
N LEU A 119 8.62 -2.48 -8.24
CA LEU A 119 9.21 -1.25 -8.72
C LEU A 119 10.63 -1.16 -8.18
N SER A 120 11.57 -0.67 -8.96
CA SER A 120 12.95 -0.48 -8.55
C SER A 120 13.33 1.00 -8.56
N VAL A 121 13.95 1.47 -7.48
CA VAL A 121 14.39 2.85 -7.33
C VAL A 121 15.88 2.88 -7.05
N PRO A 122 16.73 3.19 -8.04
CA PRO A 122 18.16 3.42 -7.81
C PRO A 122 18.36 4.68 -6.98
N LEU A 123 19.16 4.59 -5.92
CA LEU A 123 19.48 5.68 -5.01
C LEU A 123 21.01 5.84 -4.92
N GLY A 124 21.49 7.02 -5.32
CA GLY A 124 22.88 7.41 -5.11
C GLY A 124 23.00 8.16 -3.79
N LEU A 125 23.86 7.68 -2.90
CA LEU A 125 24.10 8.27 -1.59
C LEU A 125 25.35 9.15 -1.67
N THR A 126 25.23 10.43 -1.36
CA THR A 126 26.39 11.33 -1.33
C THR A 126 27.22 11.12 -0.06
N ALA A 127 28.43 11.67 0.00
CA ALA A 127 29.26 11.65 1.20
C ALA A 127 28.59 12.33 2.41
N ALA A 128 27.61 13.20 2.17
CA ALA A 128 26.84 13.90 3.21
C ALA A 128 25.60 13.12 3.68
N ALA A 129 25.32 11.93 3.13
CA ALA A 129 24.19 11.10 3.57
C ALA A 129 24.38 10.68 5.03
N LYS A 130 23.32 10.84 5.84
CA LYS A 130 23.30 10.46 7.26
C LYS A 130 22.26 9.36 7.45
N PHE A 131 22.59 8.38 8.30
CA PHE A 131 21.70 7.26 8.62
C PHE A 131 21.35 7.24 10.11
N PRO A 132 20.17 6.71 10.52
CA PRO A 132 19.11 6.19 9.64
C PRO A 132 18.45 7.28 8.80
N LEU A 133 17.96 6.94 7.61
CA LEU A 133 17.31 7.86 6.69
C LEU A 133 16.00 7.25 6.19
N THR A 134 14.91 8.00 6.26
CA THR A 134 13.61 7.62 5.67
C THR A 134 13.30 8.56 4.51
N ILE A 135 13.01 7.96 3.34
CA ILE A 135 12.67 8.67 2.11
C ILE A 135 11.21 8.38 1.80
N PRO A 136 10.31 9.38 1.87
CA PRO A 136 8.92 9.20 1.51
C PRO A 136 8.78 8.97 0.00
N ALA A 137 7.83 8.12 -0.38
CA ALA A 137 7.43 7.92 -1.75
C ALA A 137 5.92 7.73 -1.85
N THR A 138 5.36 8.02 -3.01
CA THR A 138 3.93 7.89 -3.25
C THR A 138 3.69 7.20 -4.57
N LEU A 139 3.00 6.05 -4.54
CA LEU A 139 2.50 5.37 -5.71
C LEU A 139 1.09 5.87 -6.01
N ARG A 140 0.93 6.60 -7.12
CA ARG A 140 -0.37 6.97 -7.67
C ARG A 140 -0.79 5.90 -8.67
N TYR A 141 -2.01 5.37 -8.51
CA TYR A 141 -2.58 4.34 -9.37
C TYR A 141 -4.09 4.54 -9.51
N GLN A 142 -4.68 3.92 -10.51
CA GLN A 142 -6.12 3.83 -10.69
C GLN A 142 -6.50 2.35 -10.79
N ALA A 143 -7.22 1.85 -9.78
CA ALA A 143 -7.71 0.49 -9.77
C ALA A 143 -8.91 0.34 -10.69
N CYS A 144 -8.93 -0.71 -11.50
CA CYS A 144 -10.03 -1.08 -12.39
C CYS A 144 -10.41 -2.55 -12.17
N GLN A 145 -11.69 -2.85 -12.35
CA GLN A 145 -12.24 -4.21 -12.35
C GLN A 145 -13.04 -4.42 -13.64
N GLY A 146 -12.57 -5.26 -14.54
CA GLY A 146 -13.09 -5.30 -15.90
C GLY A 146 -12.96 -3.94 -16.59
N ALA A 147 -14.02 -3.43 -17.19
CA ALA A 147 -14.05 -2.12 -17.82
C ALA A 147 -14.31 -0.95 -16.85
N GLN A 148 -14.63 -1.23 -15.59
CA GLN A 148 -14.95 -0.20 -14.61
C GLN A 148 -13.69 0.23 -13.85
N CYS A 149 -13.33 1.52 -13.94
CA CYS A 149 -12.26 2.12 -13.17
C CYS A 149 -12.79 3.01 -12.05
N TYR A 150 -12.10 2.98 -10.90
CA TYR A 150 -12.42 3.79 -9.73
C TYR A 150 -11.60 5.10 -9.73
N ALA A 151 -11.89 5.98 -8.78
CA ALA A 151 -11.10 7.20 -8.63
C ALA A 151 -9.62 6.88 -8.35
N PRO A 152 -8.66 7.65 -8.89
CA PRO A 152 -7.24 7.45 -8.61
C PRO A 152 -6.93 7.50 -7.12
N GLN A 153 -6.07 6.58 -6.67
CA GLN A 153 -5.64 6.43 -5.28
C GLN A 153 -4.14 6.70 -5.14
N LYS A 154 -3.71 6.87 -3.90
CA LYS A 154 -2.30 7.06 -3.51
C LYS A 154 -1.93 6.08 -2.42
N LEU A 155 -0.93 5.25 -2.66
CA LEU A 155 -0.30 4.39 -1.66
C LEU A 155 0.96 5.09 -1.17
N LYS A 156 1.01 5.42 0.13
CA LYS A 156 2.19 6.00 0.78
C LYS A 156 3.19 4.90 1.09
N ILE A 157 4.46 5.17 0.85
CA ILE A 157 5.57 4.24 0.98
C ILE A 157 6.70 4.97 1.71
N GLU A 158 7.38 4.28 2.60
CA GLU A 158 8.60 4.75 3.26
C GLU A 158 9.77 3.85 2.86
N ILE A 159 10.79 4.42 2.25
CA ILE A 159 12.05 3.74 1.95
C ILE A 159 13.01 4.04 3.10
N LYS A 160 13.31 3.02 3.92
CA LYS A 160 14.17 3.15 5.10
C LYS A 160 15.57 2.63 4.77
N LEU A 161 16.55 3.49 4.98
CA LEU A 161 17.96 3.15 4.82
C LEU A 161 18.63 3.18 6.21
N GLU A 162 19.17 2.04 6.62
CA GLU A 162 19.89 1.89 7.89
C GLU A 162 21.33 1.51 7.58
N SER A 163 22.30 2.17 8.22
CA SER A 163 23.70 1.73 8.10
C SER A 163 23.84 0.35 8.73
N LYS A 164 24.48 -0.58 8.05
CA LYS A 164 24.98 -1.78 8.73
C LYS A 164 26.06 -1.38 9.74
N PRO A 165 26.03 -2.00 10.94
CA PRO A 165 27.09 -1.81 11.93
C PRO A 165 28.47 -2.23 11.41
#